data_699eeca30f881fc89da43307f957034c
#
_entry.id   699eeca30f881fc89da43307f957034c
#
_cell.length_a   1.000
_cell.length_b   1.000
_cell.length_c   1.000
_cell.angle_alpha   90.00
_cell.angle_beta   90.00
_cell.angle_gamma   90.00
#
_symmetry.space_group_name_H-M   'P 1'
#
loop_
_entity.id
_entity.type
_entity.pdbx_description
1 polymer ?
#
loop_
_entity_poly.entity_id
_entity_poly.type
_entity_poly.pdbx_seq_one_letter_code
_entity_poly.pdbx_strand_id
1 'polypeptide(L)'
;MTSTKDETVLGNARIVLTDRVIERGWIAFADGRIAEFGEGSGPAGSEDAAGDLIMPGLIELHTDHLEAHYVPRPKVFWDPIAAVVSYDGQLATSGITTVLDSLRVWREDGAEEVDGRAGLLANAITSARDANLLRSDHFLHLRCEIPMPSVVEEAKELVGRPDVRLMSLMDHTPGQRQFRDEGKLRAYYRGKGAGMTDAELDTLFERRFAYQKAYAATNMREIVALAHLHEIPLASHDDTTDENVTDAIRDRVSVAEFPTTIEAARGLHQAGIGILMGAPNVVRGGSHSGNIAAVDLAREGLLDILSSDYIPSSLLMAALQLPQHVAAIDLASAVRTVTKTPAEAVGLADRGEIAIGKRADLIRVHVARDIPVVRSVWREGYRVA
;
A
#
# COMPACT_ATOMS: atom_id res chain seq x y z
N MET A 1 4.48 29.55 -30.80
CA MET A 1 5.04 28.26 -31.24
C MET A 1 4.44 27.21 -30.33
N THR A 2 3.44 26.49 -30.78
CA THR A 2 2.87 25.35 -30.09
C THR A 2 3.93 24.26 -30.10
N SER A 3 4.54 24.01 -28.92
CA SER A 3 5.34 22.80 -28.73
C SER A 3 4.43 21.61 -29.01
N THR A 4 4.69 20.85 -30.04
CA THR A 4 4.16 19.51 -30.17
C THR A 4 4.68 18.76 -28.96
N LYS A 5 3.80 18.44 -28.00
CA LYS A 5 4.15 17.57 -26.90
C LYS A 5 4.58 16.24 -27.52
N ASP A 6 5.78 15.79 -27.17
CA ASP A 6 6.38 14.61 -27.77
C ASP A 6 5.51 13.38 -27.42
N GLU A 7 4.95 12.76 -28.44
CA GLU A 7 4.30 11.47 -28.34
C GLU A 7 5.37 10.40 -28.09
N THR A 8 5.20 9.59 -27.07
CA THR A 8 6.05 8.42 -26.83
C THR A 8 5.35 7.19 -27.35
N VAL A 9 6.04 6.42 -28.19
CA VAL A 9 5.54 5.15 -28.72
C VAL A 9 6.54 4.05 -28.38
N LEU A 10 6.09 3.06 -27.64
CA LEU A 10 6.86 1.85 -27.29
C LEU A 10 6.35 0.69 -28.14
N GLY A 11 7.22 0.05 -28.90
CA GLY A 11 6.91 -1.13 -29.71
C GLY A 11 7.63 -2.38 -29.21
N ASN A 12 7.34 -3.52 -29.83
CA ASN A 12 7.93 -4.81 -29.46
C ASN A 12 7.83 -5.08 -27.96
N ALA A 13 6.64 -4.88 -27.39
CA ALA A 13 6.34 -5.01 -25.97
C ALA A 13 5.32 -6.11 -25.72
N ARG A 14 5.33 -6.69 -24.52
CA ARG A 14 4.24 -7.45 -23.96
C ARG A 14 3.39 -6.50 -23.10
N ILE A 15 2.14 -6.26 -23.48
CA ILE A 15 1.30 -5.25 -22.82
C ILE A 15 0.30 -5.95 -21.91
N VAL A 16 0.34 -5.64 -20.62
CA VAL A 16 -0.56 -6.22 -19.63
C VAL A 16 -1.81 -5.34 -19.51
N LEU A 17 -2.90 -5.82 -20.08
CA LEU A 17 -4.23 -5.22 -19.92
C LEU A 17 -4.93 -5.78 -18.67
N THR A 18 -6.13 -5.30 -18.39
CA THR A 18 -6.92 -5.75 -17.24
C THR A 18 -7.42 -7.19 -17.34
N ASP A 19 -7.60 -7.69 -18.56
CA ASP A 19 -8.25 -8.97 -18.86
C ASP A 19 -7.34 -9.96 -19.61
N ARG A 20 -6.22 -9.50 -20.16
CA ARG A 20 -5.29 -10.32 -20.95
C ARG A 20 -3.92 -9.66 -21.11
N VAL A 21 -2.99 -10.41 -21.66
CA VAL A 21 -1.69 -9.89 -22.13
C VAL A 21 -1.65 -9.90 -23.65
N ILE A 22 -1.27 -8.76 -24.26
CA ILE A 22 -0.88 -8.70 -25.66
C ILE A 22 0.59 -9.12 -25.75
N GLU A 23 0.85 -10.32 -26.27
CA GLU A 23 2.20 -10.92 -26.24
C GLU A 23 3.20 -10.20 -27.18
N ARG A 24 2.72 -9.51 -28.20
CA ARG A 24 3.51 -8.66 -29.06
C ARG A 24 2.68 -7.47 -29.47
N GLY A 25 2.96 -6.34 -28.87
CA GLY A 25 2.17 -5.13 -29.04
C GLY A 25 3.01 -3.86 -28.98
N TRP A 26 2.29 -2.77 -29.02
CA TRP A 26 2.79 -1.41 -28.92
C TRP A 26 1.81 -0.52 -28.17
N ILE A 27 2.31 0.56 -27.57
CA ILE A 27 1.53 1.56 -26.86
C ILE A 27 2.06 2.95 -27.17
N ALA A 28 1.13 3.89 -27.42
CA ALA A 28 1.41 5.32 -27.60
C ALA A 28 0.75 6.11 -26.48
N PHE A 29 1.47 7.10 -25.98
CA PHE A 29 0.94 8.04 -25.00
C PHE A 29 1.46 9.45 -25.25
N ALA A 30 0.58 10.43 -25.04
CA ALA A 30 0.84 11.85 -25.23
C ALA A 30 0.00 12.65 -24.25
N ASP A 31 0.40 13.86 -23.92
CA ASP A 31 -0.35 14.76 -23.06
C ASP A 31 -0.72 14.16 -21.69
N GLY A 32 0.15 13.27 -21.18
CA GLY A 32 -0.06 12.59 -19.91
C GLY A 32 -1.04 11.42 -19.94
N ARG A 33 -1.54 11.05 -21.13
CA ARG A 33 -2.59 10.03 -21.28
C ARG A 33 -2.21 8.97 -22.30
N ILE A 34 -2.77 7.78 -22.13
CA ILE A 34 -2.69 6.70 -23.10
C ILE A 34 -3.54 7.09 -24.31
N ALA A 35 -2.89 7.22 -25.48
CA ALA A 35 -3.54 7.64 -26.72
C ALA A 35 -4.05 6.43 -27.50
N GLU A 36 -3.21 5.40 -27.68
CA GLU A 36 -3.54 4.21 -28.44
C GLU A 36 -2.66 3.03 -28.01
N PHE A 37 -3.09 1.81 -28.25
CA PHE A 37 -2.28 0.60 -28.16
C PHE A 37 -2.87 -0.50 -29.06
N GLY A 38 -2.03 -1.46 -29.44
CA GLY A 38 -2.48 -2.52 -30.33
C GLY A 38 -1.50 -3.69 -30.42
N GLU A 39 -1.91 -4.71 -31.19
CA GLU A 39 -1.09 -5.87 -31.52
C GLU A 39 -0.14 -5.57 -32.67
N GLY A 40 0.97 -6.30 -32.76
CA GLY A 40 1.96 -6.20 -33.82
C GLY A 40 3.14 -5.30 -33.49
N SER A 41 3.86 -4.85 -34.53
CA SER A 41 5.14 -4.14 -34.37
C SER A 41 5.02 -2.65 -34.05
N GLY A 42 3.81 -2.09 -34.12
CA GLY A 42 3.57 -0.67 -33.88
C GLY A 42 3.97 0.24 -35.03
N PRO A 43 3.76 1.58 -34.89
CA PRO A 43 4.15 2.59 -35.84
C PRO A 43 5.66 2.62 -36.11
N ALA A 44 6.05 3.08 -37.29
CA ALA A 44 7.47 3.29 -37.61
C ALA A 44 8.09 4.34 -36.68
N GLY A 45 9.26 4.05 -36.13
CA GLY A 45 9.95 4.94 -35.19
C GLY A 45 9.63 4.70 -33.72
N SER A 46 8.83 3.67 -33.40
CA SER A 46 8.62 3.25 -32.02
C SER A 46 9.94 2.88 -31.32
N GLU A 47 10.08 3.26 -30.05
CA GLU A 47 11.18 2.78 -29.19
C GLU A 47 11.01 1.28 -28.98
N ASP A 48 12.06 0.50 -29.18
CA ASP A 48 12.06 -0.95 -28.98
C ASP A 48 12.05 -1.30 -27.49
N ALA A 49 10.95 -1.87 -27.01
CA ALA A 49 10.85 -2.38 -25.65
C ALA A 49 11.55 -3.74 -25.43
N ALA A 50 12.14 -4.33 -26.48
CA ALA A 50 12.91 -5.58 -26.43
C ALA A 50 12.14 -6.78 -25.84
N GLY A 51 10.82 -6.82 -26.00
CA GLY A 51 9.95 -7.86 -25.44
C GLY A 51 9.66 -7.72 -23.94
N ASP A 52 10.07 -6.63 -23.31
CA ASP A 52 9.75 -6.35 -21.92
C ASP A 52 8.23 -6.19 -21.70
N LEU A 53 7.78 -6.38 -20.46
CA LEU A 53 6.42 -6.07 -20.06
C LEU A 53 6.22 -4.56 -19.97
N ILE A 54 5.13 -4.07 -20.55
CA ILE A 54 4.57 -2.75 -20.25
C ILE A 54 3.28 -2.96 -19.49
N MET A 55 3.20 -2.37 -18.32
CA MET A 55 2.06 -2.53 -17.42
C MET A 55 1.74 -1.21 -16.72
N PRO A 56 0.54 -1.06 -16.12
CA PRO A 56 0.23 0.13 -15.34
C PRO A 56 1.25 0.30 -14.21
N GLY A 57 1.51 1.54 -13.84
CA GLY A 57 2.28 1.86 -12.63
C GLY A 57 1.60 1.29 -11.39
N LEU A 58 2.39 0.78 -10.46
CA LEU A 58 1.89 0.15 -9.25
C LEU A 58 1.29 1.19 -8.29
N ILE A 59 0.28 0.76 -7.55
CA ILE A 59 -0.44 1.57 -6.57
C ILE A 59 -0.34 0.90 -5.21
N GLU A 60 0.22 1.62 -4.26
CA GLU A 60 0.50 1.14 -2.91
C GLU A 60 -0.47 1.78 -1.91
N LEU A 61 -1.19 0.96 -1.15
CA LEU A 61 -2.17 1.44 -0.18
C LEU A 61 -1.68 1.42 1.27
N HIS A 62 -0.68 0.57 1.60
CA HIS A 62 -0.23 0.39 2.97
C HIS A 62 1.28 0.15 3.05
N THR A 63 2.04 1.20 3.28
CA THR A 63 3.48 1.09 3.55
C THR A 63 3.93 2.09 4.61
N ASP A 64 4.67 1.62 5.61
CA ASP A 64 5.30 2.46 6.63
C ASP A 64 6.79 2.72 6.34
N HIS A 65 7.23 2.45 5.13
CA HIS A 65 8.64 2.48 4.77
C HIS A 65 9.27 3.90 4.80
N LEU A 66 8.47 4.96 4.69
CA LEU A 66 8.91 6.34 4.89
C LEU A 66 9.55 6.53 6.28
N GLU A 67 9.00 5.87 7.31
CA GLU A 67 9.53 5.96 8.67
C GLU A 67 10.98 5.46 8.77
N ALA A 68 11.33 4.41 8.00
CA ALA A 68 12.70 3.88 7.97
C ALA A 68 13.69 4.88 7.33
N HIS A 69 13.24 5.72 6.40
CA HIS A 69 14.05 6.81 5.83
C HIS A 69 14.16 8.01 6.78
N TYR A 70 13.11 8.28 7.55
CA TYR A 70 13.11 9.38 8.52
C TYR A 70 13.87 9.03 9.80
N VAL A 71 13.77 7.77 10.28
CA VAL A 71 14.49 7.24 11.46
C VAL A 71 15.41 6.09 11.01
N PRO A 72 16.51 6.37 10.30
CA PRO A 72 17.38 5.34 9.75
C PRO A 72 18.14 4.53 10.82
N ARG A 73 18.20 5.04 12.03
CA ARG A 73 18.74 4.36 13.23
C ARG A 73 17.99 4.84 14.47
N PRO A 74 17.93 4.05 15.56
CA PRO A 74 17.34 4.49 16.81
C PRO A 74 17.87 5.85 17.24
N LYS A 75 16.97 6.79 17.56
CA LYS A 75 17.27 8.17 18.01
C LYS A 75 17.96 9.06 16.97
N VAL A 76 18.05 8.64 15.70
CA VAL A 76 18.60 9.46 14.61
C VAL A 76 17.49 9.88 13.69
N PHE A 77 17.13 11.15 13.72
CA PHE A 77 16.10 11.74 12.85
C PHE A 77 16.79 12.43 11.67
N TRP A 78 16.39 12.06 10.47
CA TRP A 78 16.87 12.68 9.24
C TRP A 78 16.05 13.92 8.91
N ASP A 79 16.52 14.76 7.98
CA ASP A 79 15.70 15.85 7.44
C ASP A 79 14.43 15.25 6.81
N PRO A 80 13.23 15.72 7.19
CA PRO A 80 11.99 15.11 6.73
C PRO A 80 11.79 15.17 5.21
N ILE A 81 12.17 16.28 4.57
CA ILE A 81 12.03 16.43 3.10
C ILE A 81 13.04 15.54 2.40
N ALA A 82 14.27 15.47 2.88
CA ALA A 82 15.29 14.58 2.31
C ALA A 82 14.91 13.10 2.49
N ALA A 83 14.28 12.73 3.59
CA ALA A 83 13.74 11.39 3.82
C ALA A 83 12.65 11.05 2.80
N VAL A 84 11.68 11.95 2.59
CA VAL A 84 10.61 11.79 1.58
C VAL A 84 11.19 11.64 0.17
N VAL A 85 12.12 12.48 -0.24
CA VAL A 85 12.73 12.43 -1.58
C VAL A 85 13.52 11.12 -1.80
N SER A 86 14.23 10.65 -0.77
CA SER A 86 14.97 9.38 -0.84
C SER A 86 14.03 8.18 -0.94
N TYR A 87 12.99 8.17 -0.13
CA TYR A 87 11.93 7.18 -0.15
C TYR A 87 11.17 7.14 -1.48
N ASP A 88 10.76 8.31 -2.01
CA ASP A 88 10.12 8.44 -3.33
C ASP A 88 10.98 7.84 -4.45
N GLY A 89 12.29 8.06 -4.41
CA GLY A 89 13.23 7.44 -5.35
C GLY A 89 13.18 5.91 -5.31
N GLN A 90 13.06 5.31 -4.12
CA GLN A 90 12.94 3.87 -3.95
C GLN A 90 11.58 3.36 -4.45
N LEU A 91 10.49 4.08 -4.17
CA LEU A 91 9.16 3.74 -4.70
C LEU A 91 9.16 3.72 -6.22
N ALA A 92 9.62 4.80 -6.85
CA ALA A 92 9.64 4.93 -8.30
C ALA A 92 10.47 3.80 -8.95
N THR A 93 11.68 3.52 -8.43
CA THR A 93 12.51 2.41 -8.96
C THR A 93 11.95 1.03 -8.68
N SER A 94 11.00 0.90 -7.76
CA SER A 94 10.21 -0.32 -7.53
C SER A 94 8.96 -0.41 -8.43
N GLY A 95 8.70 0.61 -9.26
CA GLY A 95 7.55 0.67 -10.17
C GLY A 95 6.29 1.27 -9.56
N ILE A 96 6.35 1.79 -8.33
CA ILE A 96 5.21 2.42 -7.65
C ILE A 96 5.09 3.86 -8.13
N THR A 97 4.01 4.18 -8.83
CA THR A 97 3.70 5.52 -9.35
C THR A 97 2.72 6.29 -8.47
N THR A 98 2.01 5.58 -7.62
CA THR A 98 1.06 6.15 -6.65
C THR A 98 1.20 5.43 -5.32
N VAL A 99 1.32 6.18 -4.24
CA VAL A 99 1.45 5.65 -2.88
C VAL A 99 0.52 6.37 -1.92
N LEU A 100 -0.07 5.62 -1.00
CA LEU A 100 -0.69 6.12 0.21
C LEU A 100 0.29 5.91 1.36
N ASP A 101 0.96 6.98 1.77
CA ASP A 101 1.92 6.96 2.87
C ASP A 101 1.21 6.69 4.19
N SER A 102 1.51 5.55 4.80
CA SER A 102 0.83 5.07 6.00
C SER A 102 1.42 5.69 7.26
N LEU A 103 0.87 6.82 7.66
CA LEU A 103 1.37 7.60 8.80
C LEU A 103 0.71 7.16 10.11
N ARG A 104 1.51 6.99 11.16
CA ARG A 104 1.04 6.65 12.51
C ARG A 104 0.37 7.85 13.17
N VAL A 105 -0.94 7.74 13.38
CA VAL A 105 -1.77 8.81 13.98
C VAL A 105 -1.99 8.50 15.46
N TRP A 106 -0.94 8.53 16.23
CA TRP A 106 -0.96 8.48 17.69
C TRP A 106 0.36 8.95 18.27
N ARG A 107 0.31 9.35 19.54
CA ARG A 107 1.48 9.69 20.34
C ARG A 107 1.53 8.78 21.55
N GLU A 108 2.68 8.23 21.84
CA GLU A 108 2.91 7.45 23.04
C GLU A 108 3.79 8.22 24.02
N ASP A 109 3.35 8.33 25.27
CA ASP A 109 4.12 9.01 26.33
C ASP A 109 5.47 8.31 26.54
N GLY A 110 6.55 9.08 26.41
CA GLY A 110 7.93 8.57 26.55
C GLY A 110 8.51 7.94 25.29
N ALA A 111 7.78 7.88 24.18
CA ALA A 111 8.34 7.47 22.91
C ALA A 111 9.12 8.63 22.25
N GLU A 112 10.40 8.43 22.02
CA GLU A 112 11.26 9.40 21.33
C GLU A 112 11.33 9.18 19.82
N GLU A 113 10.53 8.26 19.27
CA GLU A 113 10.59 7.82 17.89
C GLU A 113 9.55 8.50 16.97
N VAL A 114 9.03 7.78 16.01
CA VAL A 114 8.15 8.30 14.94
C VAL A 114 6.77 8.73 15.45
N ASP A 115 6.36 8.23 16.62
CA ASP A 115 5.05 8.51 17.20
C ASP A 115 4.83 10.02 17.42
N GLY A 116 3.67 10.54 17.02
CA GLY A 116 3.35 11.97 17.03
C GLY A 116 4.04 12.79 15.94
N ARG A 117 4.58 12.15 14.92
CA ARG A 117 5.26 12.81 13.80
C ARG A 117 4.45 12.82 12.50
N ALA A 118 3.22 12.29 12.52
CA ALA A 118 2.36 12.23 11.34
C ALA A 118 2.20 13.59 10.66
N GLY A 119 1.91 14.64 11.44
CA GLY A 119 1.79 16.02 10.92
C GLY A 119 3.08 16.55 10.29
N LEU A 120 4.24 16.25 10.89
CA LEU A 120 5.54 16.63 10.35
C LEU A 120 5.82 15.95 9.00
N LEU A 121 5.60 14.65 8.91
CA LEU A 121 5.82 13.87 7.68
C LEU A 121 4.80 14.26 6.59
N ALA A 122 3.53 14.45 6.94
CA ALA A 122 2.51 14.95 6.03
C ALA A 122 2.89 16.31 5.42
N ASN A 123 3.42 17.22 6.24
CA ASN A 123 3.89 18.54 5.77
C ASN A 123 5.15 18.41 4.90
N ALA A 124 6.06 17.49 5.21
CA ALA A 124 7.24 17.23 4.39
C ALA A 124 6.85 16.70 3.00
N ILE A 125 5.89 15.78 2.92
CA ILE A 125 5.34 15.27 1.66
C ILE A 125 4.73 16.42 0.84
N THR A 126 3.91 17.27 1.47
CA THR A 126 3.33 18.43 0.78
C THR A 126 4.42 19.37 0.28
N SER A 127 5.41 19.70 1.10
CA SER A 127 6.51 20.59 0.72
C SER A 127 7.33 20.01 -0.45
N ALA A 128 7.61 18.71 -0.45
CA ALA A 128 8.31 18.04 -1.53
C ALA A 128 7.47 18.03 -2.82
N ARG A 129 6.15 17.82 -2.72
CA ARG A 129 5.21 17.88 -3.85
C ARG A 129 5.17 19.26 -4.47
N ASP A 130 4.98 20.30 -3.65
CA ASP A 130 4.88 21.70 -4.09
C ASP A 130 6.18 22.20 -4.73
N ALA A 131 7.32 21.66 -4.28
CA ALA A 131 8.63 21.93 -4.87
C ALA A 131 8.95 21.05 -6.11
N ASN A 132 8.01 20.21 -6.56
CA ASN A 132 8.16 19.29 -7.69
C ASN A 132 9.39 18.35 -7.57
N LEU A 133 9.63 17.82 -6.37
CA LEU A 133 10.73 16.92 -6.08
C LEU A 133 10.37 15.43 -6.22
N LEU A 134 9.06 15.11 -6.32
CA LEU A 134 8.55 13.75 -6.26
C LEU A 134 8.37 13.12 -7.65
N ARG A 135 8.70 11.86 -7.77
CA ARG A 135 8.54 11.00 -8.95
C ARG A 135 7.19 10.30 -8.98
N SER A 136 6.68 9.93 -7.78
CA SER A 136 5.39 9.26 -7.57
C SER A 136 4.35 10.25 -7.06
N ASP A 137 3.07 9.94 -7.20
CA ASP A 137 2.00 10.66 -6.51
C ASP A 137 1.88 10.14 -5.09
N HIS A 138 2.00 11.04 -4.12
CA HIS A 138 1.87 10.73 -2.70
C HIS A 138 0.53 11.22 -2.15
N PHE A 139 -0.22 10.32 -1.56
CA PHE A 139 -1.40 10.56 -0.75
C PHE A 139 -1.14 10.10 0.67
N LEU A 140 -2.09 10.32 1.58
CA LEU A 140 -1.95 9.94 2.97
C LEU A 140 -2.93 8.82 3.33
N HIS A 141 -2.43 7.85 4.04
CA HIS A 141 -3.17 6.82 4.74
C HIS A 141 -2.97 7.02 6.25
N LEU A 142 -4.04 7.35 6.97
CA LEU A 142 -3.97 7.58 8.41
C LEU A 142 -4.15 6.26 9.17
N ARG A 143 -3.07 5.78 9.79
CA ARG A 143 -3.08 4.57 10.63
C ARG A 143 -3.51 4.96 12.05
N CYS A 144 -4.79 4.78 12.36
CA CYS A 144 -5.36 5.17 13.65
C CYS A 144 -5.28 4.01 14.65
N GLU A 145 -4.35 4.08 15.60
CA GLU A 145 -4.23 3.13 16.69
C GLU A 145 -5.31 3.43 17.75
N ILE A 146 -6.44 2.77 17.62
CA ILE A 146 -7.70 3.07 18.34
C ILE A 146 -7.56 3.11 19.86
N PRO A 147 -6.77 2.23 20.52
CA PRO A 147 -6.60 2.28 21.98
C PRO A 147 -5.85 3.51 22.50
N MET A 148 -5.17 4.27 21.61
CA MET A 148 -4.29 5.34 22.05
C MET A 148 -5.07 6.60 22.47
N PRO A 149 -4.72 7.24 23.62
CA PRO A 149 -5.42 8.41 24.12
C PRO A 149 -5.44 9.60 23.14
N SER A 150 -4.38 9.78 22.34
CA SER A 150 -4.19 10.95 21.45
C SER A 150 -4.78 10.76 20.05
N VAL A 151 -5.21 9.54 19.66
CA VAL A 151 -5.53 9.22 18.26
C VAL A 151 -6.59 10.12 17.63
N VAL A 152 -7.62 10.46 18.39
CA VAL A 152 -8.74 11.29 17.89
C VAL A 152 -8.28 12.72 17.62
N GLU A 153 -7.52 13.31 18.54
CA GLU A 153 -7.03 14.68 18.37
C GLU A 153 -6.04 14.80 17.21
N GLU A 154 -5.12 13.84 17.09
CA GLU A 154 -4.17 13.82 15.97
C GLU A 154 -4.86 13.53 14.63
N ALA A 155 -5.87 12.67 14.59
CA ALA A 155 -6.67 12.44 13.40
C ALA A 155 -7.42 13.72 12.96
N LYS A 156 -8.00 14.48 13.90
CA LYS A 156 -8.67 15.76 13.62
C LYS A 156 -7.74 16.78 12.96
N GLU A 157 -6.45 16.79 13.32
CA GLU A 157 -5.46 17.68 12.72
C GLU A 157 -5.18 17.36 11.24
N LEU A 158 -5.36 16.10 10.83
CA LEU A 158 -4.97 15.61 9.52
C LEU A 158 -6.13 15.32 8.57
N VAL A 159 -7.29 14.91 9.09
CA VAL A 159 -8.40 14.38 8.30
C VAL A 159 -8.97 15.36 7.27
N GLY A 160 -8.89 16.66 7.54
CA GLY A 160 -9.35 17.72 6.62
C GLY A 160 -8.41 18.00 5.44
N ARG A 161 -7.27 17.32 5.33
CA ARG A 161 -6.32 17.51 4.23
C ARG A 161 -6.86 16.85 2.95
N PRO A 162 -6.71 17.49 1.78
CA PRO A 162 -7.25 16.95 0.52
C PRO A 162 -6.49 15.71 0.00
N ASP A 163 -5.31 15.44 0.56
CA ASP A 163 -4.46 14.31 0.21
C ASP A 163 -4.70 13.05 1.07
N VAL A 164 -5.57 13.10 2.08
CA VAL A 164 -5.97 11.90 2.84
C VAL A 164 -6.95 11.06 2.00
N ARG A 165 -6.64 9.78 1.80
CA ARG A 165 -7.40 8.86 0.95
C ARG A 165 -7.82 7.56 1.62
N LEU A 166 -7.29 7.25 2.81
CA LEU A 166 -7.63 6.06 3.55
C LEU A 166 -7.40 6.29 5.05
N MET A 167 -8.21 5.67 5.89
CA MET A 167 -8.01 5.63 7.35
C MET A 167 -8.17 4.19 7.84
N SER A 168 -7.16 3.65 8.54
CA SER A 168 -7.22 2.31 9.15
C SER A 168 -7.60 2.37 10.62
N LEU A 169 -8.47 1.45 11.02
CA LEU A 169 -8.87 1.19 12.40
C LEU A 169 -8.01 0.06 12.98
N MET A 170 -6.96 0.43 13.72
CA MET A 170 -5.95 -0.51 14.21
C MET A 170 -6.07 -0.71 15.72
N ASP A 171 -5.87 -1.93 16.19
CA ASP A 171 -5.78 -2.26 17.62
C ASP A 171 -4.73 -3.34 17.84
N HIS A 172 -3.52 -2.94 18.23
CA HIS A 172 -2.41 -3.83 18.54
C HIS A 172 -2.30 -4.16 20.04
N THR A 173 -3.43 -4.15 20.75
CA THR A 173 -3.46 -4.62 22.14
C THR A 173 -3.07 -6.11 22.19
N PRO A 174 -2.18 -6.53 23.13
CA PRO A 174 -1.73 -7.91 23.24
C PRO A 174 -2.90 -8.91 23.39
N GLY A 175 -2.72 -10.13 22.87
CA GLY A 175 -3.69 -11.22 23.01
C GLY A 175 -4.84 -11.21 22.01
N GLN A 176 -4.85 -10.31 21.04
CA GLN A 176 -5.87 -10.23 19.99
C GLN A 176 -5.27 -9.95 18.62
N ARG A 177 -6.10 -10.02 17.56
CA ARG A 177 -5.78 -9.64 16.18
C ARG A 177 -4.46 -10.26 15.70
N GLN A 178 -3.46 -9.48 15.30
CA GLN A 178 -2.18 -9.95 14.76
C GLN A 178 -1.46 -10.93 15.69
N PHE A 179 -1.44 -10.66 17.00
CA PHE A 179 -0.72 -11.44 17.99
C PHE A 179 -1.66 -11.97 19.08
N ARG A 180 -2.48 -12.98 18.75
CA ARG A 180 -3.31 -13.71 19.72
C ARG A 180 -2.48 -14.44 20.79
N ASP A 181 -1.25 -14.81 20.47
CA ASP A 181 -0.28 -15.44 21.35
C ASP A 181 0.69 -14.36 21.87
N GLU A 182 0.54 -14.00 23.14
CA GLU A 182 1.43 -13.04 23.81
C GLU A 182 2.89 -13.48 23.81
N GLY A 183 3.19 -14.78 23.80
CA GLY A 183 4.54 -15.30 23.72
C GLY A 183 5.21 -14.94 22.39
N LYS A 184 4.47 -15.02 21.26
CA LYS A 184 4.95 -14.56 19.95
C LYS A 184 5.15 -13.06 19.91
N LEU A 185 4.27 -12.28 20.53
CA LEU A 185 4.42 -10.84 20.62
C LEU A 185 5.66 -10.44 21.45
N ARG A 186 5.90 -11.11 22.60
CA ARG A 186 7.12 -10.92 23.38
C ARG A 186 8.38 -11.24 22.58
N ALA A 187 8.38 -12.34 21.82
CA ALA A 187 9.48 -12.71 20.95
C ALA A 187 9.71 -11.65 19.84
N TYR A 188 8.65 -11.10 19.29
CA TYR A 188 8.72 -10.01 18.30
C TYR A 188 9.37 -8.73 18.87
N TYR A 189 8.94 -8.27 20.07
CA TYR A 189 9.52 -7.09 20.71
C TYR A 189 11.00 -7.30 21.06
N ARG A 190 11.39 -8.50 21.54
CA ARG A 190 12.79 -8.85 21.79
C ARG A 190 13.64 -8.83 20.50
N GLY A 191 13.08 -9.30 19.40
CA GLY A 191 13.73 -9.35 18.08
C GLY A 191 13.91 -7.98 17.42
N LYS A 192 13.06 -7.00 17.75
CA LYS A 192 13.11 -5.63 17.20
C LYS A 192 14.29 -4.79 17.70
N GLY A 193 15.22 -5.38 18.47
CA GLY A 193 16.46 -4.72 18.93
C GLY A 193 16.26 -3.78 20.12
N ALA A 194 15.07 -3.73 20.72
CA ALA A 194 14.79 -2.89 21.88
C ALA A 194 15.38 -3.42 23.18
N GLY A 195 15.84 -4.70 23.21
CA GLY A 195 16.45 -5.30 24.40
C GLY A 195 15.56 -5.29 25.65
N MET A 196 14.22 -5.17 25.46
CA MET A 196 13.29 -5.05 26.59
C MET A 196 13.32 -6.29 27.48
N THR A 197 13.38 -6.07 28.77
CA THR A 197 13.24 -7.12 29.80
C THR A 197 11.79 -7.57 29.90
N ASP A 198 11.55 -8.74 30.51
CA ASP A 198 10.18 -9.23 30.74
C ASP A 198 9.37 -8.25 31.60
N ALA A 199 9.97 -7.63 32.59
CA ALA A 199 9.29 -6.64 33.45
C ALA A 199 8.89 -5.36 32.68
N GLU A 200 9.72 -4.92 31.72
CA GLU A 200 9.36 -3.79 30.85
C GLU A 200 8.25 -4.15 29.87
N LEU A 201 8.26 -5.38 29.33
CA LEU A 201 7.16 -5.90 28.51
C LEU A 201 5.86 -6.04 29.31
N ASP A 202 5.91 -6.53 30.55
CA ASP A 202 4.74 -6.61 31.42
C ASP A 202 4.14 -5.22 31.66
N THR A 203 4.96 -4.24 32.00
CA THR A 203 4.53 -2.84 32.19
C THR A 203 3.90 -2.27 30.91
N LEU A 204 4.51 -2.53 29.74
CA LEU A 204 3.98 -2.10 28.45
C LEU A 204 2.60 -2.74 28.18
N PHE A 205 2.46 -4.04 28.41
CA PHE A 205 1.20 -4.77 28.17
C PHE A 205 0.08 -4.31 29.11
N GLU A 206 0.38 -4.14 30.42
CA GLU A 206 -0.57 -3.59 31.37
C GLU A 206 -1.09 -2.20 30.95
N ARG A 207 -0.19 -1.34 30.48
CA ARG A 207 -0.55 -0.02 29.96
C ARG A 207 -1.45 -0.14 28.71
N ARG A 208 -1.11 -1.03 27.76
CA ARG A 208 -1.91 -1.24 26.54
C ARG A 208 -3.31 -1.76 26.86
N PHE A 209 -3.46 -2.70 27.78
CA PHE A 209 -4.76 -3.16 28.27
C PHE A 209 -5.57 -2.05 28.93
N ALA A 210 -4.92 -1.22 29.76
CA ALA A 210 -5.56 -0.09 30.40
C ALA A 210 -6.08 0.94 29.37
N TYR A 211 -5.29 1.25 28.36
CA TYR A 211 -5.67 2.16 27.28
C TYR A 211 -6.83 1.59 26.46
N GLN A 212 -6.75 0.34 26.03
CA GLN A 212 -7.83 -0.31 25.30
C GLN A 212 -9.16 -0.25 26.07
N LYS A 213 -9.14 -0.59 27.34
CA LYS A 213 -10.32 -0.54 28.20
C LYS A 213 -10.89 0.88 28.36
N ALA A 214 -10.01 1.88 28.46
CA ALA A 214 -10.42 3.27 28.74
C ALA A 214 -10.89 4.01 27.48
N TYR A 215 -10.25 3.76 26.33
CA TYR A 215 -10.38 4.64 25.16
C TYR A 215 -10.97 3.96 23.93
N ALA A 216 -10.71 2.67 23.68
CA ALA A 216 -10.97 2.05 22.38
C ALA A 216 -12.41 2.23 21.89
N ALA A 217 -13.42 1.98 22.72
CA ALA A 217 -14.81 2.08 22.31
C ALA A 217 -15.25 3.51 21.95
N THR A 218 -14.70 4.51 22.60
CA THR A 218 -15.00 5.93 22.30
C THR A 218 -14.24 6.39 21.08
N ASN A 219 -12.94 6.13 21.01
CA ASN A 219 -12.10 6.49 19.87
C ASN A 219 -12.58 5.85 18.57
N MET A 220 -12.98 4.57 18.61
CA MET A 220 -13.55 3.87 17.45
C MET A 220 -14.73 4.67 16.86
N ARG A 221 -15.70 5.04 17.69
CA ARG A 221 -16.87 5.81 17.25
C ARG A 221 -16.48 7.17 16.66
N GLU A 222 -15.55 7.87 17.29
CA GLU A 222 -15.11 9.21 16.83
C GLU A 222 -14.32 9.11 15.54
N ILE A 223 -13.40 8.16 15.39
CA ILE A 223 -12.62 7.98 14.16
C ILE A 223 -13.52 7.57 12.99
N VAL A 224 -14.44 6.62 13.21
CA VAL A 224 -15.44 6.24 12.19
C VAL A 224 -16.30 7.43 11.78
N ALA A 225 -16.77 8.24 12.74
CA ALA A 225 -17.54 9.44 12.46
C ALA A 225 -16.74 10.49 11.66
N LEU A 226 -15.46 10.69 11.99
CA LEU A 226 -14.57 11.59 11.27
C LEU A 226 -14.36 11.13 9.81
N ALA A 227 -14.08 9.85 9.60
CA ALA A 227 -13.90 9.31 8.25
C ALA A 227 -15.17 9.49 7.40
N HIS A 228 -16.34 9.16 7.95
CA HIS A 228 -17.61 9.36 7.25
C HIS A 228 -17.93 10.83 6.97
N LEU A 229 -17.63 11.74 7.91
CA LEU A 229 -17.83 13.18 7.73
C LEU A 229 -17.00 13.75 6.57
N HIS A 230 -15.80 13.22 6.39
CA HIS A 230 -14.86 13.65 5.35
C HIS A 230 -14.90 12.76 4.09
N GLU A 231 -15.85 11.80 4.02
CA GLU A 231 -16.00 10.87 2.90
C GLU A 231 -14.72 10.07 2.59
N ILE A 232 -13.92 9.75 3.64
CA ILE A 232 -12.70 8.98 3.51
C ILE A 232 -13.02 7.50 3.69
N PRO A 233 -12.59 6.62 2.76
CA PRO A 233 -12.71 5.18 2.93
C PRO A 233 -12.05 4.68 4.21
N LEU A 234 -12.70 3.73 4.89
CA LEU A 234 -12.16 3.06 6.08
C LEU A 234 -11.55 1.72 5.72
N ALA A 235 -10.44 1.40 6.39
CA ALA A 235 -9.90 0.05 6.43
C ALA A 235 -9.97 -0.52 7.85
N SER A 236 -10.29 -1.82 7.98
CA SER A 236 -10.05 -2.59 9.20
C SER A 236 -8.65 -3.20 9.15
N HIS A 237 -8.13 -3.65 10.29
CA HIS A 237 -6.77 -4.18 10.37
C HIS A 237 -6.71 -5.44 11.23
N ASP A 238 -6.06 -6.50 10.72
CA ASP A 238 -5.84 -7.78 11.40
C ASP A 238 -7.14 -8.45 11.90
N ASP A 239 -8.23 -8.37 11.15
CA ASP A 239 -9.48 -9.00 11.51
C ASP A 239 -9.33 -10.51 11.67
N THR A 240 -9.88 -11.03 12.77
CA THR A 240 -9.59 -12.39 13.23
C THR A 240 -10.86 -13.21 13.51
N THR A 241 -11.93 -12.54 13.98
CA THR A 241 -13.14 -13.17 14.50
C THR A 241 -14.39 -12.68 13.77
N ASP A 242 -15.49 -13.42 13.91
CA ASP A 242 -16.80 -13.01 13.37
C ASP A 242 -17.28 -11.67 13.97
N GLU A 243 -16.84 -11.35 15.19
CA GLU A 243 -17.13 -10.05 15.82
C GLU A 243 -16.39 -8.93 15.06
N ASN A 244 -15.12 -9.13 14.71
CA ASN A 244 -14.38 -8.15 13.89
C ASN A 244 -15.04 -7.94 12.53
N VAL A 245 -15.52 -9.01 11.88
CA VAL A 245 -16.27 -8.93 10.61
C VAL A 245 -17.56 -8.12 10.79
N THR A 246 -18.32 -8.39 11.86
CA THR A 246 -19.54 -7.66 12.18
C THR A 246 -19.28 -6.17 12.41
N ASP A 247 -18.22 -5.84 13.11
CA ASP A 247 -17.80 -4.47 13.35
C ASP A 247 -17.39 -3.78 12.05
N ALA A 248 -16.59 -4.42 11.18
CA ALA A 248 -16.20 -3.89 9.88
C ALA A 248 -17.41 -3.57 8.99
N ILE A 249 -18.42 -4.46 8.96
CA ILE A 249 -19.67 -4.25 8.22
C ILE A 249 -20.45 -3.05 8.80
N ARG A 250 -20.63 -3.00 10.13
CA ARG A 250 -21.32 -1.90 10.82
C ARG A 250 -20.67 -0.55 10.50
N ASP A 251 -19.35 -0.50 10.53
CA ASP A 251 -18.57 0.72 10.37
C ASP A 251 -18.33 1.08 8.89
N ARG A 252 -18.89 0.30 7.95
CA ARG A 252 -18.80 0.49 6.49
C ARG A 252 -17.35 0.51 6.00
N VAL A 253 -16.55 -0.40 6.51
CA VAL A 253 -15.18 -0.62 6.04
C VAL A 253 -15.21 -1.05 4.57
N SER A 254 -14.32 -0.51 3.74
CA SER A 254 -14.20 -0.84 2.32
C SER A 254 -13.03 -1.78 2.02
N VAL A 255 -11.99 -1.78 2.85
CA VAL A 255 -10.80 -2.62 2.72
C VAL A 255 -10.48 -3.26 4.06
N ALA A 256 -10.24 -4.57 4.07
CA ALA A 256 -9.74 -5.29 5.24
C ALA A 256 -8.26 -5.60 5.05
N GLU A 257 -7.43 -4.98 5.88
CA GLU A 257 -5.98 -5.15 5.83
C GLU A 257 -5.55 -6.33 6.69
N PHE A 258 -4.86 -7.27 6.06
CA PHE A 258 -4.19 -8.40 6.71
C PHE A 258 -5.09 -9.28 7.60
N PRO A 259 -6.30 -9.68 7.17
CA PRO A 259 -7.10 -10.61 7.98
C PRO A 259 -6.25 -11.82 8.37
N THR A 260 -6.37 -12.25 9.62
CA THR A 260 -5.44 -13.23 10.19
C THR A 260 -5.93 -14.67 10.07
N THR A 261 -7.23 -14.86 9.75
CA THR A 261 -7.88 -16.16 9.57
C THR A 261 -8.65 -16.22 8.25
N ILE A 262 -8.84 -17.44 7.74
CA ILE A 262 -9.62 -17.64 6.52
C ILE A 262 -11.12 -17.37 6.75
N GLU A 263 -11.60 -17.63 7.96
CA GLU A 263 -12.98 -17.41 8.36
C GLU A 263 -13.31 -15.91 8.33
N ALA A 264 -12.45 -15.08 8.92
CA ALA A 264 -12.60 -13.62 8.87
C ALA A 264 -12.55 -13.12 7.42
N ALA A 265 -11.56 -13.57 6.62
CA ALA A 265 -11.44 -13.18 5.22
C ALA A 265 -12.68 -13.55 4.39
N ARG A 266 -13.26 -14.75 4.59
CA ARG A 266 -14.50 -15.16 3.92
C ARG A 266 -15.68 -14.27 4.32
N GLY A 267 -15.85 -13.97 5.61
CA GLY A 267 -16.93 -13.11 6.09
C GLY A 267 -16.84 -11.70 5.53
N LEU A 268 -15.64 -11.12 5.50
CA LEU A 268 -15.37 -9.80 4.94
C LEU A 268 -15.63 -9.76 3.42
N HIS A 269 -15.12 -10.75 2.69
CA HIS A 269 -15.32 -10.85 1.24
C HIS A 269 -16.81 -11.04 0.87
N GLN A 270 -17.55 -11.86 1.61
CA GLN A 270 -19.00 -12.02 1.42
C GLN A 270 -19.78 -10.73 1.68
N ALA A 271 -19.27 -9.86 2.53
CA ALA A 271 -19.83 -8.52 2.78
C ALA A 271 -19.43 -7.49 1.70
N GLY A 272 -18.63 -7.88 0.70
CA GLY A 272 -18.14 -6.98 -0.35
C GLY A 272 -16.98 -6.08 0.09
N ILE A 273 -16.29 -6.44 1.17
CA ILE A 273 -15.09 -5.74 1.67
C ILE A 273 -13.87 -6.34 0.99
N GLY A 274 -13.05 -5.51 0.33
CA GLY A 274 -11.87 -5.95 -0.39
C GLY A 274 -10.75 -6.42 0.56
N ILE A 275 -10.12 -7.56 0.27
CA ILE A 275 -9.07 -8.15 1.11
C ILE A 275 -7.70 -7.70 0.62
N LEU A 276 -6.97 -7.00 1.49
CA LEU A 276 -5.59 -6.58 1.26
C LEU A 276 -4.61 -7.44 2.07
N MET A 277 -3.59 -7.99 1.39
CA MET A 277 -2.53 -8.78 2.02
C MET A 277 -1.14 -8.23 1.69
N GLY A 278 -0.18 -8.50 2.57
CA GLY A 278 1.21 -8.10 2.35
C GLY A 278 1.89 -8.90 1.23
N ALA A 279 2.45 -8.22 0.25
CA ALA A 279 3.28 -8.81 -0.80
C ALA A 279 4.47 -9.61 -0.24
N PRO A 280 5.15 -9.18 0.85
CA PRO A 280 6.17 -9.99 1.49
C PRO A 280 5.69 -11.38 1.92
N ASN A 281 4.41 -11.54 2.26
CA ASN A 281 3.81 -12.83 2.62
C ASN A 281 3.83 -13.80 1.42
N VAL A 282 3.54 -13.30 0.20
CA VAL A 282 3.64 -14.10 -1.03
C VAL A 282 5.09 -14.47 -1.31
N VAL A 283 5.99 -13.47 -1.32
CA VAL A 283 7.41 -13.65 -1.69
C VAL A 283 8.15 -14.58 -0.74
N ARG A 284 7.83 -14.54 0.56
CA ARG A 284 8.44 -15.39 1.60
C ARG A 284 7.79 -16.77 1.71
N GLY A 285 6.61 -16.96 1.12
CA GLY A 285 5.85 -18.20 1.22
C GLY A 285 5.06 -18.35 2.53
N GLY A 286 4.66 -17.24 3.17
CA GLY A 286 3.81 -17.27 4.36
C GLY A 286 3.97 -16.08 5.32
N SER A 287 3.11 -16.02 6.33
CA SER A 287 3.10 -14.97 7.34
C SER A 287 4.29 -15.08 8.31
N HIS A 288 4.89 -13.96 8.66
CA HIS A 288 5.93 -13.90 9.70
C HIS A 288 5.35 -14.06 11.13
N SER A 289 4.07 -13.77 11.30
CA SER A 289 3.35 -13.91 12.59
C SER A 289 2.68 -15.27 12.77
N GLY A 290 2.69 -16.12 11.72
CA GLY A 290 2.03 -17.42 11.72
C GLY A 290 0.50 -17.33 11.50
N ASN A 291 0.02 -16.23 10.92
CA ASN A 291 -1.35 -16.03 10.44
C ASN A 291 -1.54 -16.66 9.06
N ILE A 292 -2.75 -16.54 8.47
CA ILE A 292 -3.07 -17.11 7.15
C ILE A 292 -2.08 -16.62 6.08
N ALA A 293 -1.72 -17.50 5.15
CA ALA A 293 -0.88 -17.12 4.03
C ALA A 293 -1.70 -16.42 2.93
N ALA A 294 -1.14 -15.35 2.34
CA ALA A 294 -1.78 -14.63 1.23
C ALA A 294 -2.07 -15.55 0.03
N VAL A 295 -1.19 -16.53 -0.23
CA VAL A 295 -1.37 -17.53 -1.29
C VAL A 295 -2.56 -18.45 -1.00
N ASP A 296 -2.85 -18.77 0.26
CA ASP A 296 -4.01 -19.59 0.61
C ASP A 296 -5.32 -18.82 0.41
N LEU A 297 -5.35 -17.52 0.76
CA LEU A 297 -6.48 -16.65 0.43
C LEU A 297 -6.66 -16.51 -1.08
N ALA A 298 -5.57 -16.38 -1.83
CA ALA A 298 -5.61 -16.32 -3.29
C ALA A 298 -6.18 -17.60 -3.93
N ARG A 299 -5.85 -18.79 -3.39
CA ARG A 299 -6.41 -20.07 -3.84
C ARG A 299 -7.92 -20.17 -3.62
N GLU A 300 -8.43 -19.55 -2.58
CA GLU A 300 -9.86 -19.47 -2.28
C GLU A 300 -10.58 -18.33 -3.04
N GLY A 301 -9.85 -17.53 -3.84
CA GLY A 301 -10.42 -16.38 -4.54
C GLY A 301 -10.76 -15.21 -3.62
N LEU A 302 -10.08 -15.10 -2.49
CA LEU A 302 -10.34 -14.09 -1.45
C LEU A 302 -9.30 -12.95 -1.44
N LEU A 303 -8.27 -13.00 -2.29
CA LEU A 303 -7.24 -11.97 -2.37
C LEU A 303 -7.60 -10.92 -3.43
N ASP A 304 -7.81 -9.67 -3.04
CA ASP A 304 -8.14 -8.57 -3.94
C ASP A 304 -6.97 -7.62 -4.18
N ILE A 305 -6.22 -7.29 -3.13
CA ILE A 305 -5.16 -6.27 -3.14
C ILE A 305 -3.89 -6.82 -2.48
N LEU A 306 -2.75 -6.49 -3.08
CA LEU A 306 -1.44 -6.66 -2.45
C LEU A 306 -0.85 -5.29 -2.10
N SER A 307 -0.16 -5.23 -0.96
CA SER A 307 0.57 -4.07 -0.47
C SER A 307 2.01 -4.44 -0.15
N SER A 308 2.95 -3.53 -0.34
CA SER A 308 4.36 -3.79 -0.10
C SER A 308 4.74 -3.84 1.39
N ASP A 309 3.88 -3.30 2.25
CA ASP A 309 4.10 -3.24 3.70
C ASP A 309 5.45 -2.55 4.00
N TYR A 310 6.49 -3.30 4.37
CA TYR A 310 7.82 -2.80 4.75
C TYR A 310 8.89 -2.94 3.66
N ILE A 311 8.59 -3.50 2.46
CA ILE A 311 9.55 -3.68 1.35
C ILE A 311 8.92 -3.28 0.01
N PRO A 312 9.12 -2.05 -0.49
CA PRO A 312 8.52 -1.56 -1.75
C PRO A 312 8.71 -2.48 -2.96
N SER A 313 9.89 -3.09 -3.11
CA SER A 313 10.18 -4.00 -4.23
C SER A 313 9.42 -5.33 -4.19
N SER A 314 8.82 -5.69 -3.06
CA SER A 314 8.03 -6.92 -2.94
C SER A 314 6.73 -6.88 -3.75
N LEU A 315 6.17 -5.70 -3.99
CA LEU A 315 4.88 -5.53 -4.65
C LEU A 315 4.88 -6.10 -6.08
N LEU A 316 5.82 -5.66 -6.90
CA LEU A 316 5.99 -6.18 -8.25
C LEU A 316 6.36 -7.67 -8.26
N MET A 317 7.26 -8.07 -7.37
CA MET A 317 7.70 -9.46 -7.29
C MET A 317 6.54 -10.40 -6.94
N ALA A 318 5.72 -10.05 -5.96
CA ALA A 318 4.56 -10.84 -5.56
C ALA A 318 3.53 -10.97 -6.70
N ALA A 319 3.22 -9.86 -7.39
CA ALA A 319 2.30 -9.90 -8.53
C ALA A 319 2.78 -10.85 -9.64
N LEU A 320 4.09 -10.90 -9.93
CA LEU A 320 4.64 -11.80 -10.94
C LEU A 320 4.79 -13.26 -10.46
N GLN A 321 4.90 -13.50 -9.16
CA GLN A 321 4.96 -14.84 -8.57
C GLN A 321 3.59 -15.46 -8.34
N LEU A 322 2.55 -14.65 -8.14
CA LEU A 322 1.21 -15.14 -7.80
C LEU A 322 0.66 -16.18 -8.80
N PRO A 323 0.80 -16.02 -10.14
CA PRO A 323 0.40 -17.03 -11.12
C PRO A 323 1.15 -18.36 -11.00
N GLN A 324 2.37 -18.36 -10.45
CA GLN A 324 3.16 -19.57 -10.25
C GLN A 324 2.65 -20.39 -9.05
N HIS A 325 2.03 -19.71 -8.08
CA HIS A 325 1.49 -20.33 -6.86
C HIS A 325 0.02 -20.73 -6.97
N VAL A 326 -0.75 -20.04 -7.84
CA VAL A 326 -2.20 -20.18 -7.96
C VAL A 326 -2.59 -20.26 -9.45
N ALA A 327 -2.82 -21.46 -9.94
CA ALA A 327 -3.08 -21.70 -11.36
C ALA A 327 -4.35 -21.02 -11.92
N ALA A 328 -5.28 -20.62 -11.05
CA ALA A 328 -6.49 -19.89 -11.42
C ALA A 328 -6.25 -18.38 -11.65
N ILE A 329 -5.07 -17.87 -11.28
CA ILE A 329 -4.71 -16.46 -11.42
C ILE A 329 -3.71 -16.34 -12.57
N ASP A 330 -4.10 -15.66 -13.64
CA ASP A 330 -3.20 -15.30 -14.74
C ASP A 330 -2.44 -14.00 -14.45
N LEU A 331 -1.50 -13.62 -15.33
CA LEU A 331 -0.70 -12.43 -15.14
C LEU A 331 -1.54 -11.15 -15.11
N ALA A 332 -2.58 -11.05 -15.93
CA ALA A 332 -3.44 -9.88 -15.97
C ALA A 332 -4.19 -9.71 -14.63
N SER A 333 -4.76 -10.80 -14.12
CA SER A 333 -5.44 -10.82 -12.82
C SER A 333 -4.49 -10.50 -11.66
N ALA A 334 -3.27 -11.06 -11.68
CA ALA A 334 -2.26 -10.78 -10.65
C ALA A 334 -1.84 -9.29 -10.66
N VAL A 335 -1.61 -8.70 -11.84
CA VAL A 335 -1.26 -7.27 -11.97
C VAL A 335 -2.39 -6.37 -11.48
N ARG A 336 -3.65 -6.77 -11.66
CA ARG A 336 -4.80 -6.00 -11.12
C ARG A 336 -4.72 -5.82 -9.61
N THR A 337 -4.21 -6.80 -8.86
CA THR A 337 -4.11 -6.72 -7.39
C THR A 337 -3.17 -5.62 -6.89
N VAL A 338 -2.28 -5.12 -7.75
CA VAL A 338 -1.30 -4.07 -7.45
C VAL A 338 -1.48 -2.80 -8.28
N THR A 339 -2.56 -2.72 -9.07
CA THR A 339 -2.82 -1.59 -9.98
C THR A 339 -4.27 -1.13 -9.94
N LYS A 340 -5.17 -1.76 -10.70
CA LYS A 340 -6.57 -1.34 -10.84
C LYS A 340 -7.36 -1.49 -9.55
N THR A 341 -7.29 -2.64 -8.91
CA THR A 341 -8.09 -2.91 -7.70
C THR A 341 -7.76 -1.95 -6.56
N PRO A 342 -6.47 -1.70 -6.20
CA PRO A 342 -6.16 -0.69 -5.19
C PRO A 342 -6.54 0.74 -5.62
N ALA A 343 -6.46 1.10 -6.92
CA ALA A 343 -6.92 2.40 -7.39
C ALA A 343 -8.42 2.61 -7.13
N GLU A 344 -9.22 1.62 -7.51
CA GLU A 344 -10.68 1.65 -7.34
C GLU A 344 -11.08 1.72 -5.86
N ALA A 345 -10.37 0.99 -4.98
CA ALA A 345 -10.64 0.96 -3.55
C ALA A 345 -10.53 2.34 -2.87
N VAL A 346 -9.72 3.25 -3.43
CA VAL A 346 -9.51 4.60 -2.91
C VAL A 346 -9.99 5.71 -3.85
N GLY A 347 -10.85 5.36 -4.83
CA GLY A 347 -11.52 6.31 -5.72
C GLY A 347 -10.61 6.96 -6.77
N LEU A 348 -9.48 6.35 -7.13
CA LEU A 348 -8.58 6.82 -8.18
C LEU A 348 -8.96 6.21 -9.53
N ALA A 349 -10.01 6.72 -10.16
CA ALA A 349 -10.55 6.16 -11.40
C ALA A 349 -9.77 6.51 -12.67
N ASP A 350 -8.79 7.39 -12.61
CA ASP A 350 -8.03 7.88 -13.76
C ASP A 350 -6.80 7.04 -14.12
N ARG A 351 -6.42 6.06 -13.28
CA ARG A 351 -5.18 5.26 -13.35
C ARG A 351 -5.39 3.79 -13.03
N GLY A 352 -4.31 3.01 -12.98
CA GLY A 352 -4.33 1.60 -12.58
C GLY A 352 -4.63 0.62 -13.72
N GLU A 353 -4.89 1.08 -14.92
CA GLU A 353 -5.11 0.23 -16.10
C GLU A 353 -4.59 0.86 -17.40
N ILE A 354 -4.22 0.02 -18.37
CA ILE A 354 -3.95 0.46 -19.73
C ILE A 354 -5.27 0.50 -20.50
N ALA A 355 -5.82 1.72 -20.64
CA ALA A 355 -7.01 2.00 -21.44
C ALA A 355 -6.90 3.40 -22.05
N ILE A 356 -7.46 3.59 -23.24
CA ILE A 356 -7.42 4.88 -23.96
C ILE A 356 -8.02 5.98 -23.09
N GLY A 357 -7.31 7.11 -22.97
CA GLY A 357 -7.71 8.26 -22.17
C GLY A 357 -7.35 8.19 -20.68
N LYS A 358 -6.94 7.04 -20.16
CA LYS A 358 -6.39 6.93 -18.79
C LYS A 358 -5.02 7.60 -18.68
N ARG A 359 -4.60 7.93 -17.47
CA ARG A 359 -3.27 8.46 -17.19
C ARG A 359 -2.19 7.49 -17.70
N ALA A 360 -1.17 8.05 -18.30
CA ALA A 360 0.00 7.28 -18.72
C ALA A 360 0.98 7.10 -17.54
N ASP A 361 0.49 6.48 -16.47
CA ASP A 361 1.31 5.95 -15.39
C ASP A 361 1.66 4.51 -15.78
N LEU A 362 2.89 4.32 -16.25
CA LEU A 362 3.33 3.08 -16.87
C LEU A 362 4.70 2.66 -16.33
N ILE A 363 4.94 1.36 -16.31
CA ILE A 363 6.26 0.80 -16.03
C ILE A 363 6.68 -0.18 -17.13
N ARG A 364 7.98 -0.16 -17.46
CA ARG A 364 8.64 -1.15 -18.31
C ARG A 364 9.42 -2.10 -17.43
N VAL A 365 9.09 -3.38 -17.50
CA VAL A 365 9.65 -4.41 -16.63
C VAL A 365 10.33 -5.49 -17.46
N HIS A 366 11.61 -5.69 -17.23
CA HIS A 366 12.35 -6.83 -17.70
C HIS A 366 12.31 -7.96 -16.67
N VAL A 367 12.01 -9.17 -17.09
CA VAL A 367 12.01 -10.34 -16.20
C VAL A 367 13.15 -11.28 -16.61
N ALA A 368 14.10 -11.47 -15.70
CA ALA A 368 15.23 -12.36 -15.90
C ALA A 368 15.35 -13.33 -14.72
N ARG A 369 15.29 -14.65 -15.00
CA ARG A 369 15.35 -15.69 -13.95
C ARG A 369 14.32 -15.47 -12.84
N ASP A 370 13.09 -15.12 -13.20
CA ASP A 370 11.96 -14.79 -12.32
C ASP A 370 12.17 -13.55 -11.43
N ILE A 371 13.22 -12.77 -11.68
CA ILE A 371 13.48 -11.50 -11.00
C ILE A 371 13.02 -10.35 -11.89
N PRO A 372 12.04 -9.54 -11.47
CA PRO A 372 11.63 -8.35 -12.19
C PRO A 372 12.62 -7.21 -11.98
N VAL A 373 12.93 -6.50 -13.05
CA VAL A 373 13.74 -5.29 -13.05
C VAL A 373 12.96 -4.18 -13.73
N VAL A 374 12.60 -3.15 -12.99
CA VAL A 374 11.97 -1.95 -13.55
C VAL A 374 13.03 -1.17 -14.33
N ARG A 375 12.82 -1.03 -15.63
CA ARG A 375 13.75 -0.34 -16.54
C ARG A 375 13.38 1.09 -16.82
N SER A 376 12.09 1.39 -16.77
CA SER A 376 11.59 2.75 -16.95
C SER A 376 10.25 2.91 -16.23
N VAL A 377 10.03 4.12 -15.73
CA VAL A 377 8.78 4.51 -15.07
C VAL A 377 8.30 5.83 -15.65
N TRP A 378 7.05 5.89 -16.04
CA TRP A 378 6.38 7.11 -16.47
C TRP A 378 5.25 7.46 -15.50
N ARG A 379 5.20 8.72 -15.12
CA ARG A 379 4.06 9.32 -14.41
C ARG A 379 3.48 10.42 -15.26
N GLU A 380 2.19 10.34 -15.58
CA GLU A 380 1.53 11.27 -16.51
C GLU A 380 2.29 11.41 -17.84
N GLY A 381 2.82 10.30 -18.36
CA GLY A 381 3.57 10.27 -19.59
C GLY A 381 5.00 10.82 -19.51
N TYR A 382 5.40 11.42 -18.38
CA TYR A 382 6.78 11.89 -18.17
C TYR A 382 7.63 10.77 -17.56
N ARG A 383 8.77 10.50 -18.15
CA ARG A 383 9.72 9.54 -17.60
C ARG A 383 10.32 10.09 -16.30
N VAL A 384 10.13 9.36 -15.20
CA VAL A 384 10.55 9.76 -13.84
C VAL A 384 11.63 8.85 -13.25
N ALA A 385 11.82 7.64 -13.80
CA ALA A 385 12.91 6.72 -13.47
C ALA A 385 13.28 5.83 -14.67
#